data_e979511b86d0007448df584bd6d4dc3a
#
_entry.id   e979511b86d0007448df584bd6d4dc3a
#
_cell.length_a   1.000
_cell.length_b   1.000
_cell.length_c   1.000
_cell.angle_alpha   90.00
_cell.angle_beta   90.00
_cell.angle_gamma   90.00
#
_symmetry.space_group_name_H-M   'P 1'
#
loop_
_entity.id
_entity.type
_entity.pdbx_description
1 polymer ?
#
loop_
_entity_poly.entity_id
_entity_poly.type
_entity_poly.pdbx_seq_one_letter_code
_entity_poly.pdbx_strand_id
1 'polypeptide(L)'
;MMISRRKFLAFLATSLAASRSHGQGVASRNVPAQPRGKPSGIPFLARFTDITRTAGLRYPTIYGPTDHKDYIIETVGCGCAFLDYDNDGWVDVLVLSGSRVSGAPQGTSNRLYKNNRDGTFTDVTERAGLLRTGWASAVTVGDYNNDGFDDLFITSYGQNTLYRNNGDGTFSDVTKQAGLLDSQVRWGAGCSFVDYNLDGHLDLFVSNYLEFDFAHTRKPGEDSNCQWKSVPVNCGPRGLPFSRHSLYRNNGDGTFTEVSEQAGIARVAPGYGMTVVAADFDNDGWPDVYIACDSTPSLLFRNKHDGTFEEVALLCGAALSQDGMEQAGMGVGIGDVTLNGRLDIFKTHFADDTNILYLNDGQGNFEDHTIQSGLGVETRFVGWGAGIVDLDNDGNPDLFFVTGNVYPEVESKVPAYPFKTPRVIFRNLGGAKFEELLDAGPGISEVHASRGCAFGDFDNDGDVDVLIVNLNEPPSLLRNDLKGNNHWLKLKLVGSRSNRTAIGARVTCSYGKKRQAQEVIAQSSFYSCNDQRLHFGLGNAATANLDIRWPSGTKQSIANVKADQILTVREPTARSKPE
;
A
#
# COMPACT_ATOMS: atom_id res chain seq x y z
N MET A 1 41.12 24.26 -9.01
CA MET A 1 40.49 25.57 -9.27
C MET A 1 39.26 25.65 -8.34
N MET A 2 39.40 26.31 -7.18
CA MET A 2 38.34 26.41 -6.18
C MET A 2 37.24 27.34 -6.65
N ILE A 3 36.04 26.84 -6.89
CA ILE A 3 34.86 27.68 -7.16
C ILE A 3 34.41 28.30 -5.84
N SER A 4 34.32 29.64 -5.76
CA SER A 4 33.95 30.34 -4.52
C SER A 4 32.50 30.01 -4.13
N ARG A 5 32.21 29.92 -2.81
CA ARG A 5 30.87 29.67 -2.25
C ARG A 5 29.76 30.57 -2.84
N ARG A 6 30.09 31.79 -3.20
CA ARG A 6 29.15 32.74 -3.85
C ARG A 6 28.77 32.30 -5.29
N LYS A 7 29.71 31.73 -6.06
CA LYS A 7 29.40 31.21 -7.41
C LYS A 7 28.61 29.91 -7.38
N PHE A 8 28.84 29.07 -6.37
CA PHE A 8 28.05 27.84 -6.17
C PHE A 8 26.59 28.15 -5.77
N LEU A 9 26.38 29.12 -4.87
CA LEU A 9 25.03 29.58 -4.49
C LEU A 9 24.30 30.32 -5.63
N ALA A 10 25.02 31.04 -6.49
CA ALA A 10 24.43 31.66 -7.68
C ALA A 10 24.06 30.64 -8.74
N PHE A 11 24.79 29.53 -8.86
CA PHE A 11 24.45 28.43 -9.78
C PHE A 11 23.22 27.64 -9.29
N LEU A 12 23.07 27.42 -7.97
CA LEU A 12 21.86 26.86 -7.38
C LEU A 12 20.63 27.77 -7.56
N ALA A 13 20.80 29.09 -7.41
CA ALA A 13 19.69 30.05 -7.59
C ALA A 13 19.22 30.19 -9.04
N THR A 14 20.12 30.00 -10.02
CA THR A 14 19.75 30.04 -11.45
C THR A 14 19.17 28.72 -11.94
N SER A 15 19.52 27.57 -11.36
CA SER A 15 18.89 26.29 -11.69
C SER A 15 17.47 26.16 -11.11
N LEU A 16 17.18 26.80 -9.97
CA LEU A 16 15.83 26.88 -9.39
C LEU A 16 14.89 27.86 -10.14
N ALA A 17 15.42 28.75 -10.99
CA ALA A 17 14.60 29.70 -11.76
C ALA A 17 14.26 29.19 -13.17
N ALA A 18 14.91 28.14 -13.66
CA ALA A 18 14.74 27.65 -15.04
C ALA A 18 13.69 26.53 -15.21
N SER A 19 13.05 26.05 -14.16
CA SER A 19 12.08 24.93 -14.22
C SER A 19 10.63 25.32 -13.95
N ARG A 20 10.24 26.57 -14.19
CA ARG A 20 8.83 26.98 -14.09
C ARG A 20 8.13 27.06 -15.46
N SER A 21 8.18 25.99 -16.26
CA SER A 21 7.11 25.70 -17.20
C SER A 21 6.16 24.72 -16.51
N HIS A 22 5.21 25.21 -15.75
CA HIS A 22 4.20 24.41 -15.07
C HIS A 22 3.15 23.96 -16.08
N GLY A 23 3.45 22.92 -16.84
CA GLY A 23 2.42 22.14 -17.47
C GLY A 23 1.59 21.48 -16.35
N GLN A 24 0.29 21.68 -16.34
CA GLN A 24 -0.64 20.95 -15.46
C GLN A 24 -0.68 19.49 -15.94
N GLY A 25 0.12 18.60 -15.33
CA GLY A 25 0.23 17.22 -15.77
C GLY A 25 0.86 16.31 -14.71
N VAL A 26 0.92 15.04 -15.03
CA VAL A 26 1.55 13.99 -14.22
C VAL A 26 3.06 13.96 -14.48
N ALA A 27 3.87 13.69 -13.45
CA ALA A 27 5.30 13.48 -13.63
C ALA A 27 5.55 12.14 -14.34
N SER A 28 6.22 12.19 -15.50
CA SER A 28 6.74 11.02 -16.20
C SER A 28 8.06 11.41 -16.84
N ARG A 29 9.06 10.53 -16.70
CA ARG A 29 10.43 10.80 -17.20
C ARG A 29 10.65 10.39 -18.64
N ASN A 30 9.68 9.73 -19.30
CA ASN A 30 9.80 9.10 -20.60
C ASN A 30 11.00 8.13 -20.70
N VAL A 31 11.13 7.25 -19.70
CA VAL A 31 12.20 6.25 -19.64
C VAL A 31 11.92 5.11 -20.61
N PRO A 32 12.81 4.86 -21.59
CA PRO A 32 12.64 3.71 -22.46
C PRO A 32 12.86 2.41 -21.68
N ALA A 33 12.03 1.39 -21.96
CA ALA A 33 12.19 0.08 -21.36
C ALA A 33 13.56 -0.52 -21.71
N GLN A 34 14.22 -1.11 -20.73
CA GLN A 34 15.45 -1.87 -20.93
C GLN A 34 15.15 -3.20 -21.66
N PRO A 35 16.08 -3.73 -22.44
CA PRO A 35 15.91 -5.07 -23.01
C PRO A 35 15.75 -6.12 -21.93
N ARG A 36 14.78 -7.02 -22.07
CA ARG A 36 14.65 -8.19 -21.19
C ARG A 36 15.87 -9.10 -21.34
N GLY A 37 16.41 -9.56 -20.22
CA GLY A 37 17.45 -10.57 -20.17
C GLY A 37 16.98 -11.92 -20.70
N LYS A 38 17.90 -12.90 -20.79
CA LYS A 38 17.49 -14.28 -21.02
C LYS A 38 16.78 -14.80 -19.76
N PRO A 39 15.67 -15.56 -19.92
CA PRO A 39 15.02 -16.21 -18.79
C PRO A 39 16.02 -17.09 -18.02
N SER A 40 15.91 -17.08 -16.68
CA SER A 40 16.76 -17.88 -15.80
C SER A 40 16.62 -19.38 -16.02
N GLY A 41 15.45 -19.79 -16.53
CA GLY A 41 15.10 -21.21 -16.69
C GLY A 41 14.74 -21.90 -15.38
N ILE A 42 14.73 -21.19 -14.27
CA ILE A 42 14.27 -21.73 -12.99
C ILE A 42 12.75 -21.83 -13.04
N PRO A 43 12.08 -22.92 -12.65
CA PRO A 43 10.64 -23.00 -12.60
C PRO A 43 10.04 -22.00 -11.58
N PHE A 44 8.97 -21.30 -11.93
CA PHE A 44 8.15 -20.56 -11.00
C PHE A 44 6.96 -21.42 -10.62
N LEU A 45 6.78 -21.68 -9.35
CA LEU A 45 5.85 -22.71 -8.88
C LEU A 45 4.43 -22.17 -8.66
N ALA A 46 4.28 -20.87 -8.45
CA ALA A 46 2.98 -20.21 -8.28
C ALA A 46 2.23 -20.09 -9.62
N ARG A 47 0.90 -20.25 -9.58
CA ARG A 47 0.04 -20.09 -10.73
C ARG A 47 -1.31 -19.50 -10.33
N PHE A 48 -1.61 -18.33 -10.83
CA PHE A 48 -2.78 -17.55 -10.44
C PHE A 48 -3.99 -17.81 -11.35
N THR A 49 -5.12 -18.14 -10.69
CA THR A 49 -6.42 -18.35 -11.33
C THR A 49 -7.44 -17.35 -10.78
N ASP A 50 -8.11 -16.58 -11.63
CA ASP A 50 -9.21 -15.70 -11.17
C ASP A 50 -10.45 -16.55 -10.84
N ILE A 51 -10.80 -16.58 -9.56
CA ILE A 51 -11.97 -17.33 -9.04
C ILE A 51 -13.14 -16.41 -8.66
N THR A 52 -13.07 -15.12 -8.92
CA THR A 52 -14.05 -14.09 -8.53
C THR A 52 -15.50 -14.53 -8.72
N ARG A 53 -15.79 -15.07 -9.90
CA ARG A 53 -17.16 -15.47 -10.26
C ARG A 53 -17.64 -16.66 -9.42
N THR A 54 -16.81 -17.67 -9.23
CA THR A 54 -17.12 -18.86 -8.43
C THR A 54 -17.13 -18.54 -6.94
N ALA A 55 -16.25 -17.65 -6.50
CA ALA A 55 -16.18 -17.16 -5.14
C ALA A 55 -17.38 -16.26 -4.74
N GLY A 56 -18.15 -15.75 -5.72
CA GLY A 56 -19.36 -14.97 -5.44
C GLY A 56 -19.15 -13.45 -5.30
N LEU A 57 -17.99 -12.91 -5.62
CA LEU A 57 -17.71 -11.48 -5.60
C LEU A 57 -18.23 -10.82 -6.88
N ARG A 58 -19.47 -10.31 -6.86
CA ARG A 58 -20.19 -9.93 -8.09
C ARG A 58 -20.39 -8.42 -8.28
N TYR A 59 -20.21 -7.61 -7.23
CA TYR A 59 -20.52 -6.19 -7.29
C TYR A 59 -19.34 -5.39 -7.84
N PRO A 60 -19.57 -4.56 -8.88
CA PRO A 60 -18.51 -3.75 -9.44
C PRO A 60 -18.11 -2.60 -8.51
N THR A 61 -16.84 -2.26 -8.51
CA THR A 61 -16.32 -1.03 -7.92
C THR A 61 -16.59 0.14 -8.87
N ILE A 62 -17.39 1.09 -8.48
CA ILE A 62 -17.78 2.22 -9.32
C ILE A 62 -16.84 3.40 -9.11
N TYR A 63 -16.22 3.87 -10.22
CA TYR A 63 -15.36 5.06 -10.20
C TYR A 63 -15.48 5.83 -11.52
N GLY A 64 -16.30 6.90 -11.51
CA GLY A 64 -16.55 7.72 -12.68
C GLY A 64 -17.15 6.97 -13.87
N PRO A 65 -17.27 7.62 -15.04
CA PRO A 65 -17.68 7.00 -16.29
C PRO A 65 -16.68 5.95 -16.80
N THR A 66 -17.11 5.09 -17.75
CA THR A 66 -16.28 4.00 -18.28
C THR A 66 -15.47 4.40 -19.51
N ASP A 67 -15.88 5.44 -20.23
CA ASP A 67 -15.38 5.84 -21.55
C ASP A 67 -14.57 7.15 -21.53
N HIS A 68 -14.69 7.94 -20.47
CA HIS A 68 -13.94 9.18 -20.26
C HIS A 68 -13.82 9.49 -18.77
N LYS A 69 -12.97 10.46 -18.41
CA LYS A 69 -12.81 10.96 -17.04
C LYS A 69 -12.78 12.48 -17.03
N ASP A 70 -13.85 13.09 -16.51
CA ASP A 70 -13.97 14.55 -16.41
C ASP A 70 -13.05 15.15 -15.33
N TYR A 71 -12.84 14.39 -14.24
CA TYR A 71 -12.11 14.87 -13.07
C TYR A 71 -11.10 13.85 -12.56
N ILE A 72 -10.02 14.34 -11.97
CA ILE A 72 -8.97 13.50 -11.39
C ILE A 72 -9.50 12.51 -10.34
N ILE A 73 -10.54 12.87 -9.59
CA ILE A 73 -11.15 11.98 -8.60
C ILE A 73 -11.74 10.71 -9.21
N GLU A 74 -12.11 10.75 -10.48
CA GLU A 74 -12.67 9.61 -11.21
C GLU A 74 -11.60 8.62 -11.70
N THR A 75 -10.31 8.98 -11.57
CA THR A 75 -9.17 8.21 -12.10
C THR A 75 -8.43 7.41 -11.03
N VAL A 76 -8.42 7.90 -9.79
CA VAL A 76 -7.56 7.38 -8.72
C VAL A 76 -8.01 6.01 -8.23
N GLY A 77 -9.31 5.77 -8.05
CA GLY A 77 -9.81 4.51 -7.54
C GLY A 77 -9.66 4.36 -6.03
N CYS A 78 -9.73 3.12 -5.55
CA CYS A 78 -9.73 2.80 -4.13
C CYS A 78 -9.01 1.49 -3.81
N GLY A 79 -8.91 1.21 -2.51
CA GLY A 79 -8.30 0.01 -1.97
C GLY A 79 -9.27 -1.10 -1.60
N CYS A 80 -8.70 -2.16 -1.03
CA CYS A 80 -9.40 -3.31 -0.48
C CYS A 80 -8.65 -3.85 0.75
N ALA A 81 -9.23 -4.81 1.46
CA ALA A 81 -8.57 -5.43 2.59
C ALA A 81 -8.92 -6.92 2.72
N PHE A 82 -7.95 -7.70 3.21
CA PHE A 82 -8.19 -8.94 3.90
C PHE A 82 -8.24 -8.67 5.41
N LEU A 83 -9.23 -9.22 6.11
CA LEU A 83 -9.39 -9.07 7.55
C LEU A 83 -10.22 -10.23 8.11
N ASP A 84 -9.95 -10.66 9.34
CA ASP A 84 -10.74 -11.65 10.07
C ASP A 84 -11.72 -10.90 11.00
N TYR A 85 -12.82 -10.34 10.42
CA TYR A 85 -13.67 -9.39 11.15
C TYR A 85 -14.50 -10.03 12.28
N ASP A 86 -14.73 -11.33 12.24
CA ASP A 86 -15.49 -12.05 13.28
C ASP A 86 -14.63 -13.02 14.12
N ASN A 87 -13.29 -12.94 13.98
CA ASN A 87 -12.30 -13.73 14.71
C ASN A 87 -12.50 -15.25 14.56
N ASP A 88 -12.95 -15.72 13.38
CA ASP A 88 -13.18 -17.13 13.11
C ASP A 88 -11.94 -17.87 12.56
N GLY A 89 -10.83 -17.14 12.34
CA GLY A 89 -9.54 -17.65 11.86
C GLY A 89 -9.42 -17.72 10.33
N TRP A 90 -10.42 -17.24 9.61
CA TRP A 90 -10.42 -17.13 8.15
C TRP A 90 -10.52 -15.67 7.74
N VAL A 91 -9.71 -15.25 6.80
CA VAL A 91 -9.78 -13.86 6.35
C VAL A 91 -10.96 -13.65 5.42
N ASP A 92 -11.67 -12.57 5.68
CA ASP A 92 -12.78 -12.04 4.91
C ASP A 92 -12.28 -10.97 3.94
N VAL A 93 -13.16 -10.48 3.08
CA VAL A 93 -12.82 -9.54 2.01
C VAL A 93 -13.63 -8.26 2.14
N LEU A 94 -12.94 -7.12 2.26
CA LEU A 94 -13.54 -5.80 2.12
C LEU A 94 -13.07 -5.16 0.80
N VAL A 95 -14.03 -4.74 -0.03
CA VAL A 95 -13.80 -4.01 -1.27
C VAL A 95 -14.42 -2.63 -1.16
N LEU A 96 -13.62 -1.59 -1.28
CA LEU A 96 -14.13 -0.22 -1.30
C LEU A 96 -14.75 0.12 -2.66
N SER A 97 -15.57 1.17 -2.68
CA SER A 97 -16.17 1.70 -3.90
C SER A 97 -16.25 3.20 -3.86
N GLY A 98 -16.08 3.81 -5.01
CA GLY A 98 -16.32 5.23 -5.22
C GLY A 98 -17.75 5.50 -5.70
N SER A 99 -17.88 6.46 -6.62
CA SER A 99 -19.16 6.91 -7.15
C SER A 99 -19.02 7.43 -8.59
N ARG A 100 -20.06 8.08 -9.07
CA ARG A 100 -20.06 8.96 -10.24
C ARG A 100 -20.56 10.33 -9.83
N VAL A 101 -20.12 11.37 -10.53
CA VAL A 101 -20.59 12.75 -10.31
C VAL A 101 -22.09 12.83 -10.55
N SER A 102 -22.58 12.07 -11.55
CA SER A 102 -24.01 11.91 -11.83
C SER A 102 -24.33 10.49 -12.27
N GLY A 103 -25.52 10.00 -11.95
CA GLY A 103 -26.00 8.71 -12.44
C GLY A 103 -25.23 7.49 -11.87
N ALA A 104 -24.77 7.56 -10.62
CA ALA A 104 -24.22 6.39 -9.96
C ALA A 104 -25.25 5.23 -9.95
N PRO A 105 -24.84 3.99 -10.30
CA PRO A 105 -25.76 2.85 -10.25
C PRO A 105 -26.37 2.65 -8.86
N GLN A 106 -27.62 2.23 -8.82
CA GLN A 106 -28.27 1.88 -7.55
C GLN A 106 -27.50 0.75 -6.86
N GLY A 107 -27.33 0.85 -5.55
CA GLY A 107 -26.60 -0.15 -4.77
C GLY A 107 -25.07 0.00 -4.82
N THR A 108 -24.54 1.09 -5.42
CA THR A 108 -23.11 1.43 -5.32
C THR A 108 -22.74 1.65 -3.84
N SER A 109 -21.82 0.85 -3.32
CA SER A 109 -21.38 0.88 -1.92
C SER A 109 -20.09 0.05 -1.76
N ASN A 110 -19.36 0.29 -0.67
CA ASN A 110 -18.38 -0.68 -0.19
C ASN A 110 -19.02 -2.06 0.00
N ARG A 111 -18.22 -3.12 -0.04
CA ARG A 111 -18.70 -4.49 0.14
C ARG A 111 -17.84 -5.25 1.13
N LEU A 112 -18.48 -5.82 2.16
CA LEU A 112 -17.87 -6.81 3.04
C LEU A 112 -18.41 -8.19 2.68
N TYR A 113 -17.50 -9.11 2.40
CA TYR A 113 -17.82 -10.47 2.05
C TYR A 113 -17.24 -11.41 3.10
N LYS A 114 -18.11 -12.15 3.79
CA LYS A 114 -17.71 -13.18 4.75
C LYS A 114 -17.23 -14.44 4.01
N ASN A 115 -16.09 -14.97 4.43
CA ASN A 115 -15.54 -16.23 3.96
C ASN A 115 -16.37 -17.43 4.46
N ASN A 116 -16.85 -18.26 3.55
CA ASN A 116 -17.65 -19.45 3.88
C ASN A 116 -16.77 -20.68 4.16
N ARG A 117 -15.44 -20.58 4.06
CA ARG A 117 -14.45 -21.66 4.28
C ARG A 117 -14.52 -22.79 3.25
N ASP A 118 -15.12 -22.55 2.11
CA ASP A 118 -15.27 -23.50 1.00
C ASP A 118 -14.85 -22.89 -0.35
N GLY A 119 -14.09 -21.79 -0.30
CA GLY A 119 -13.68 -21.02 -1.47
C GLY A 119 -14.74 -20.05 -2.00
N THR A 120 -15.86 -19.90 -1.29
CA THR A 120 -16.94 -18.95 -1.62
C THR A 120 -17.11 -17.90 -0.52
N PHE A 121 -17.78 -16.79 -0.87
CA PHE A 121 -18.03 -15.69 0.04
C PHE A 121 -19.49 -15.27 0.00
N THR A 122 -19.98 -14.77 1.13
CA THR A 122 -21.33 -14.21 1.29
C THR A 122 -21.25 -12.71 1.53
N ASP A 123 -21.97 -11.90 0.73
CA ASP A 123 -22.11 -10.46 0.98
C ASP A 123 -22.87 -10.23 2.28
N VAL A 124 -22.20 -9.64 3.25
CA VAL A 124 -22.75 -9.32 4.59
C VAL A 124 -22.82 -7.82 4.85
N THR A 125 -22.56 -6.99 3.84
CA THR A 125 -22.38 -5.54 3.97
C THR A 125 -23.52 -4.84 4.69
N GLU A 126 -24.77 -5.13 4.30
CA GLU A 126 -25.97 -4.51 4.91
C GLU A 126 -26.12 -4.94 6.37
N ARG A 127 -25.98 -6.24 6.64
CA ARG A 127 -26.07 -6.80 8.00
C ARG A 127 -24.94 -6.27 8.88
N ALA A 128 -23.75 -6.09 8.32
CA ALA A 128 -22.58 -5.56 9.03
C ALA A 128 -22.68 -4.04 9.28
N GLY A 129 -23.65 -3.31 8.70
CA GLY A 129 -23.77 -1.86 8.87
C GLY A 129 -22.76 -1.05 8.06
N LEU A 130 -22.17 -1.62 7.01
CA LEU A 130 -21.11 -0.98 6.21
C LEU A 130 -21.61 -0.41 4.86
N LEU A 131 -22.92 -0.39 4.60
CA LEU A 131 -23.46 0.27 3.41
C LEU A 131 -23.16 1.76 3.46
N ARG A 132 -22.31 2.22 2.56
CA ARG A 132 -21.97 3.63 2.41
C ARG A 132 -21.70 3.95 0.95
N THR A 133 -22.30 5.01 0.48
CA THR A 133 -22.06 5.60 -0.84
C THR A 133 -21.11 6.78 -0.71
N GLY A 134 -20.33 7.06 -1.74
CA GLY A 134 -19.38 8.19 -1.78
C GLY A 134 -18.10 7.81 -2.49
N TRP A 135 -17.07 8.64 -2.35
CA TRP A 135 -15.77 8.44 -2.98
C TRP A 135 -14.81 7.89 -1.94
N ALA A 136 -14.94 6.61 -1.59
CA ALA A 136 -13.98 5.97 -0.69
C ALA A 136 -12.61 5.82 -1.37
N SER A 137 -11.53 6.01 -0.63
CA SER A 137 -10.15 5.89 -1.12
C SER A 137 -9.43 4.70 -0.50
N ALA A 138 -9.03 4.81 0.77
CA ALA A 138 -8.21 3.82 1.44
C ALA A 138 -8.90 3.20 2.65
N VAL A 139 -8.37 2.05 3.07
CA VAL A 139 -8.74 1.40 4.32
C VAL A 139 -7.49 1.01 5.10
N THR A 140 -7.54 1.19 6.43
CA THR A 140 -6.62 0.58 7.38
C THR A 140 -7.41 -0.24 8.40
N VAL A 141 -6.85 -1.36 8.82
CA VAL A 141 -7.45 -2.34 9.73
C VAL A 141 -6.61 -2.40 11.01
N GLY A 142 -7.25 -2.44 12.17
CA GLY A 142 -6.58 -2.61 13.46
C GLY A 142 -7.51 -2.37 14.64
N ASP A 143 -7.23 -3.00 15.76
CA ASP A 143 -7.98 -2.87 17.00
C ASP A 143 -7.55 -1.59 17.75
N TYR A 144 -8.20 -0.44 17.41
CA TYR A 144 -7.81 0.86 17.97
C TYR A 144 -8.18 1.03 19.45
N ASN A 145 -9.15 0.26 19.93
CA ASN A 145 -9.66 0.34 21.29
C ASN A 145 -9.18 -0.83 22.19
N ASN A 146 -8.37 -1.75 21.64
CA ASN A 146 -7.81 -2.92 22.31
C ASN A 146 -8.87 -3.90 22.89
N ASP A 147 -10.07 -4.01 22.26
CA ASP A 147 -11.14 -4.91 22.69
C ASP A 147 -11.03 -6.33 22.10
N GLY A 148 -10.12 -6.56 21.17
CA GLY A 148 -9.81 -7.85 20.56
C GLY A 148 -10.50 -8.08 19.21
N PHE A 149 -11.17 -7.08 18.67
CA PHE A 149 -11.77 -7.11 17.34
C PHE A 149 -11.16 -6.02 16.46
N ASP A 150 -10.85 -6.36 15.22
CA ASP A 150 -10.30 -5.39 14.28
C ASP A 150 -11.36 -4.40 13.81
N ASP A 151 -11.03 -3.11 13.92
CA ASP A 151 -11.81 -1.96 13.51
C ASP A 151 -11.36 -1.49 12.12
N LEU A 152 -12.15 -0.61 11.50
CA LEU A 152 -11.87 -0.08 10.16
C LEU A 152 -11.82 1.44 10.18
N PHE A 153 -10.78 2.03 9.60
CA PHE A 153 -10.81 3.42 9.22
C PHE A 153 -10.75 3.54 7.70
N ILE A 154 -11.76 4.23 7.12
CA ILE A 154 -11.92 4.41 5.67
C ILE A 154 -11.81 5.88 5.34
N THR A 155 -10.85 6.23 4.47
CA THR A 155 -10.72 7.59 3.92
C THR A 155 -11.64 7.79 2.73
N SER A 156 -12.03 9.04 2.51
CA SER A 156 -12.94 9.41 1.43
C SER A 156 -12.70 10.86 0.99
N TYR A 157 -13.18 11.21 -0.19
CA TYR A 157 -13.45 12.61 -0.50
C TYR A 157 -14.69 13.05 0.27
N GLY A 158 -14.52 14.02 1.16
CA GLY A 158 -15.53 14.47 2.12
C GLY A 158 -15.19 14.02 3.54
N GLN A 159 -16.03 13.21 4.16
CA GLN A 159 -15.83 12.72 5.53
C GLN A 159 -15.22 11.34 5.57
N ASN A 160 -14.06 11.20 6.22
CA ASN A 160 -13.48 9.93 6.62
C ASN A 160 -14.33 9.25 7.70
N THR A 161 -14.26 7.93 7.84
CA THR A 161 -15.11 7.20 8.77
C THR A 161 -14.33 6.17 9.57
N LEU A 162 -14.49 6.22 10.91
CA LEU A 162 -14.06 5.19 11.83
C LEU A 162 -15.24 4.26 12.16
N TYR A 163 -15.11 2.99 11.81
CA TYR A 163 -16.07 1.94 12.15
C TYR A 163 -15.51 1.08 13.26
N ARG A 164 -16.16 1.10 14.42
CA ARG A 164 -15.87 0.17 15.51
C ARG A 164 -16.56 -1.17 15.26
N ASN A 165 -15.82 -2.25 15.35
CA ASN A 165 -16.36 -3.61 15.37
C ASN A 165 -17.05 -3.88 16.70
N ASN A 166 -18.30 -4.34 16.67
CA ASN A 166 -19.08 -4.61 17.88
C ASN A 166 -18.87 -6.02 18.44
N GLY A 167 -18.07 -6.87 17.77
CA GLY A 167 -17.81 -8.25 18.19
C GLY A 167 -18.96 -9.22 17.91
N ASP A 168 -20.03 -8.79 17.28
CA ASP A 168 -21.21 -9.58 16.95
C ASP A 168 -21.44 -9.72 15.43
N GLY A 169 -20.42 -9.37 14.64
CA GLY A 169 -20.46 -9.36 13.19
C GLY A 169 -21.03 -8.08 12.58
N THR A 170 -21.19 -7.02 13.38
CA THR A 170 -21.64 -5.70 12.95
C THR A 170 -20.62 -4.61 13.29
N PHE A 171 -20.71 -3.48 12.59
CA PHE A 171 -19.89 -2.30 12.82
C PHE A 171 -20.76 -1.08 13.15
N SER A 172 -20.22 -0.17 13.97
CA SER A 172 -20.83 1.11 14.31
C SER A 172 -19.95 2.26 13.81
N ASP A 173 -20.54 3.22 13.06
CA ASP A 173 -19.85 4.47 12.75
C ASP A 173 -19.70 5.31 14.03
N VAL A 174 -18.47 5.40 14.52
CA VAL A 174 -18.10 6.13 15.75
C VAL A 174 -17.31 7.39 15.46
N THR A 175 -17.22 7.83 14.22
CA THR A 175 -16.39 8.97 13.77
C THR A 175 -16.63 10.23 14.61
N LYS A 176 -17.90 10.58 14.87
CA LYS A 176 -18.25 11.75 15.69
C LYS A 176 -17.83 11.57 17.15
N GLN A 177 -18.11 10.41 17.73
CA GLN A 177 -17.78 10.08 19.13
C GLN A 177 -16.26 10.06 19.33
N ALA A 178 -15.53 9.58 18.35
CA ALA A 178 -14.06 9.53 18.33
C ALA A 178 -13.39 10.91 18.11
N GLY A 179 -14.15 11.97 17.81
CA GLY A 179 -13.59 13.31 17.56
C GLY A 179 -12.93 13.47 16.20
N LEU A 180 -13.27 12.61 15.22
CA LEU A 180 -12.65 12.57 13.89
C LEU A 180 -13.51 13.25 12.79
N LEU A 181 -14.47 14.11 13.17
CA LEU A 181 -15.21 14.89 12.19
C LEU A 181 -14.34 16.02 11.62
N ASP A 182 -14.17 16.01 10.31
CA ASP A 182 -13.55 17.12 9.61
C ASP A 182 -14.46 18.34 9.56
N SER A 183 -13.91 19.52 9.81
CA SER A 183 -14.64 20.80 9.69
C SER A 183 -14.74 21.29 8.25
N GLN A 184 -13.98 20.71 7.34
CA GLN A 184 -13.89 21.06 5.91
C GLN A 184 -13.93 19.79 5.06
N VAL A 185 -14.39 19.93 3.82
CA VAL A 185 -14.27 18.85 2.83
C VAL A 185 -12.79 18.67 2.50
N ARG A 186 -12.28 17.45 2.71
CA ARG A 186 -10.94 17.04 2.33
C ARG A 186 -10.99 15.82 1.43
N TRP A 187 -9.92 15.55 0.73
CA TRP A 187 -9.74 14.29 0.04
C TRP A 187 -8.73 13.44 0.81
N GLY A 188 -9.24 12.64 1.76
CA GLY A 188 -8.46 11.62 2.44
C GLY A 188 -8.01 10.57 1.44
N ALA A 189 -6.71 10.37 1.34
CA ALA A 189 -6.05 9.41 0.46
C ALA A 189 -5.62 8.17 1.25
N GLY A 190 -4.32 7.91 1.46
CA GLY A 190 -3.85 6.83 2.31
C GLY A 190 -4.12 7.08 3.80
N CYS A 191 -4.19 6.01 4.59
CA CYS A 191 -4.28 6.09 6.04
C CYS A 191 -3.58 4.89 6.67
N SER A 192 -3.04 5.04 7.86
CA SER A 192 -2.45 3.92 8.59
C SER A 192 -2.69 4.05 10.08
N PHE A 193 -3.14 2.98 10.71
CA PHE A 193 -2.98 2.84 12.14
C PHE A 193 -1.49 2.66 12.46
N VAL A 194 -1.03 3.29 13.53
CA VAL A 194 0.36 3.28 13.97
C VAL A 194 0.43 3.62 15.46
N ASP A 195 1.19 2.91 16.24
CA ASP A 195 1.50 3.28 17.63
C ASP A 195 2.81 4.11 17.61
N TYR A 196 2.70 5.40 17.24
CA TYR A 196 3.89 6.23 16.99
C TYR A 196 4.62 6.64 18.26
N ASN A 197 3.95 6.62 19.40
CA ASN A 197 4.49 7.01 20.71
C ASN A 197 4.76 5.79 21.62
N LEU A 198 4.51 4.57 21.14
CA LEU A 198 4.70 3.28 21.82
C LEU A 198 3.97 3.19 23.17
N ASP A 199 2.76 3.79 23.27
CA ASP A 199 1.93 3.73 24.48
C ASP A 199 0.96 2.53 24.50
N GLY A 200 0.92 1.74 23.42
CA GLY A 200 0.09 0.55 23.29
C GLY A 200 -1.30 0.84 22.69
N HIS A 201 -1.58 2.06 22.28
CA HIS A 201 -2.80 2.45 21.59
C HIS A 201 -2.49 2.80 20.14
N LEU A 202 -3.34 2.36 19.21
CA LEU A 202 -3.17 2.68 17.81
C LEU A 202 -3.61 4.12 17.52
N ASP A 203 -2.66 4.95 17.16
CA ASP A 203 -2.86 6.29 16.61
C ASP A 203 -3.24 6.18 15.11
N LEU A 204 -3.57 7.30 14.48
CA LEU A 204 -4.03 7.31 13.11
C LEU A 204 -3.31 8.39 12.29
N PHE A 205 -2.61 7.97 11.23
CA PHE A 205 -2.06 8.86 10.22
C PHE A 205 -2.94 8.88 8.96
N VAL A 206 -3.20 10.07 8.40
CA VAL A 206 -3.98 10.25 7.16
C VAL A 206 -3.19 11.14 6.21
N SER A 207 -2.85 10.62 5.02
CA SER A 207 -2.42 11.48 3.92
C SER A 207 -3.64 12.09 3.25
N ASN A 208 -3.53 13.37 2.88
CA ASN A 208 -4.53 14.05 2.08
C ASN A 208 -3.92 14.35 0.70
N TYR A 209 -4.69 14.14 -0.37
CA TYR A 209 -4.15 14.22 -1.72
C TYR A 209 -4.03 15.67 -2.19
N LEU A 210 -5.14 16.33 -2.42
CA LEU A 210 -5.21 17.71 -2.88
C LEU A 210 -6.54 18.36 -2.44
N GLU A 211 -6.62 19.67 -2.49
CA GLU A 211 -7.87 20.39 -2.34
C GLU A 211 -8.63 20.33 -3.66
N PHE A 212 -9.73 19.59 -3.68
CA PHE A 212 -10.54 19.34 -4.86
C PHE A 212 -11.93 19.98 -4.72
N ASP A 213 -12.35 20.66 -5.78
CA ASP A 213 -13.68 21.22 -5.87
C ASP A 213 -14.23 21.07 -7.30
N PHE A 214 -15.35 20.39 -7.45
CA PHE A 214 -16.01 20.17 -8.73
C PHE A 214 -16.36 21.46 -9.47
N ALA A 215 -16.68 22.54 -8.74
CA ALA A 215 -17.10 23.81 -9.34
C ALA A 215 -15.93 24.59 -9.96
N HIS A 216 -14.72 24.38 -9.45
CA HIS A 216 -13.52 25.13 -9.88
C HIS A 216 -12.50 24.29 -10.64
N THR A 217 -12.68 22.97 -10.72
CA THR A 217 -11.80 22.08 -11.47
C THR A 217 -12.23 22.00 -12.94
N ARG A 218 -11.29 22.31 -13.85
CA ARG A 218 -11.53 22.31 -15.30
C ARG A 218 -11.64 20.89 -15.85
N LYS A 219 -12.54 20.73 -16.83
CA LYS A 219 -12.72 19.48 -17.57
C LYS A 219 -11.75 19.34 -18.75
N PRO A 220 -11.62 18.14 -19.32
CA PRO A 220 -10.81 17.93 -20.54
C PRO A 220 -11.17 18.90 -21.66
N GLY A 221 -10.15 19.54 -22.23
CA GLY A 221 -10.31 20.51 -23.32
C GLY A 221 -10.61 21.96 -22.89
N GLU A 222 -10.95 22.21 -21.63
CA GLU A 222 -11.12 23.59 -21.09
C GLU A 222 -9.77 24.25 -20.76
N ASP A 223 -8.71 23.48 -20.59
CA ASP A 223 -7.36 23.96 -20.44
C ASP A 223 -6.42 23.25 -21.43
N SER A 224 -5.74 24.01 -22.27
CA SER A 224 -4.82 23.48 -23.28
C SER A 224 -3.57 22.80 -22.71
N ASN A 225 -3.27 23.01 -21.41
CA ASN A 225 -2.13 22.40 -20.72
C ASN A 225 -2.46 21.01 -20.17
N CYS A 226 -3.75 20.64 -20.05
CA CYS A 226 -4.17 19.33 -19.56
C CYS A 226 -4.27 18.34 -20.71
N GLN A 227 -3.12 17.79 -21.11
CA GLN A 227 -3.01 16.84 -22.21
C GLN A 227 -2.05 15.70 -21.83
N TRP A 228 -2.38 14.49 -22.29
CA TRP A 228 -1.47 13.36 -22.28
C TRP A 228 -1.44 12.71 -23.66
N LYS A 229 -0.23 12.49 -24.22
CA LYS A 229 -0.04 12.00 -25.60
C LYS A 229 -0.84 12.81 -26.64
N SER A 230 -0.91 14.13 -26.48
CA SER A 230 -1.67 15.06 -27.31
C SER A 230 -3.19 14.86 -27.30
N VAL A 231 -3.72 14.15 -26.33
CA VAL A 231 -5.15 13.99 -26.09
C VAL A 231 -5.53 14.86 -24.88
N PRO A 232 -6.57 15.71 -24.97
CA PRO A 232 -7.09 16.42 -23.81
C PRO A 232 -7.59 15.42 -22.75
N VAL A 233 -7.14 15.61 -21.50
CA VAL A 233 -7.49 14.79 -20.33
C VAL A 233 -7.84 15.69 -19.15
N ASN A 234 -8.35 15.12 -18.05
CA ASN A 234 -8.55 15.90 -16.84
C ASN A 234 -7.24 16.45 -16.28
N CYS A 235 -7.31 17.60 -15.61
CA CYS A 235 -6.14 18.29 -15.06
C CYS A 235 -5.70 17.66 -13.74
N GLY A 236 -4.40 17.70 -13.46
CA GLY A 236 -3.84 17.40 -12.16
C GLY A 236 -2.81 16.28 -12.13
N PRO A 237 -2.19 16.01 -10.96
CA PRO A 237 -2.36 16.79 -9.73
C PRO A 237 -1.64 18.14 -9.76
N ARG A 238 -0.57 18.28 -10.56
CA ARG A 238 0.22 19.52 -10.64
C ARG A 238 -0.64 20.71 -11.02
N GLY A 239 -0.48 21.81 -10.26
CA GLY A 239 -1.25 23.04 -10.44
C GLY A 239 -2.54 23.10 -9.61
N LEU A 240 -2.96 22.00 -8.96
CA LEU A 240 -4.01 22.01 -7.95
C LEU A 240 -3.42 22.28 -6.55
N PRO A 241 -4.19 22.86 -5.61
CA PRO A 241 -3.70 23.14 -4.26
C PRO A 241 -3.40 21.86 -3.48
N PHE A 242 -2.35 21.88 -2.66
CA PHE A 242 -2.00 20.80 -1.74
C PHE A 242 -2.96 20.73 -0.55
N SER A 243 -3.20 19.54 -0.04
CA SER A 243 -3.91 19.31 1.21
C SER A 243 -2.95 18.78 2.28
N ARG A 244 -3.03 19.32 3.52
CA ARG A 244 -2.12 18.94 4.62
C ARG A 244 -2.45 17.56 5.15
N HIS A 245 -1.43 16.78 5.48
CA HIS A 245 -1.56 15.49 6.14
C HIS A 245 -1.95 15.65 7.61
N SER A 246 -2.55 14.62 8.18
CA SER A 246 -3.07 14.64 9.54
C SER A 246 -2.54 13.47 10.37
N LEU A 247 -2.18 13.75 11.63
CA LEU A 247 -1.86 12.77 12.66
C LEU A 247 -2.83 12.96 13.83
N TYR A 248 -3.50 11.88 14.20
CA TYR A 248 -4.43 11.83 15.33
C TYR A 248 -3.88 10.90 16.38
N ARG A 249 -3.62 11.42 17.59
CA ARG A 249 -3.21 10.64 18.75
C ARG A 249 -4.43 10.01 19.40
N ASN A 250 -4.39 8.72 19.66
CA ASN A 250 -5.39 8.00 20.44
C ASN A 250 -5.25 8.36 21.93
N ASN A 251 -6.36 8.72 22.58
CA ASN A 251 -6.36 9.09 24.00
C ASN A 251 -6.56 7.88 24.94
N GLY A 252 -6.70 6.67 24.41
CA GLY A 252 -6.93 5.44 25.18
C GLY A 252 -8.36 5.28 25.72
N ASP A 253 -9.26 6.19 25.41
CA ASP A 253 -10.67 6.18 25.84
C ASP A 253 -11.67 6.06 24.68
N GLY A 254 -11.16 5.70 23.48
CA GLY A 254 -11.93 5.59 22.25
C GLY A 254 -12.05 6.92 21.47
N THR A 255 -11.36 7.98 21.93
CA THR A 255 -11.31 9.27 21.25
C THR A 255 -9.91 9.58 20.73
N PHE A 256 -9.83 10.52 19.78
CA PHE A 256 -8.58 10.97 19.18
C PHE A 256 -8.40 12.48 19.33
N THR A 257 -7.14 12.92 19.42
CA THR A 257 -6.73 14.32 19.39
C THR A 257 -5.86 14.57 18.17
N GLU A 258 -6.22 15.56 17.35
CA GLU A 258 -5.40 15.99 16.20
C GLU A 258 -4.11 16.64 16.72
N VAL A 259 -2.95 16.13 16.29
CA VAL A 259 -1.62 16.56 16.77
C VAL A 259 -0.63 16.90 15.65
N SER A 260 -1.09 17.03 14.40
CA SER A 260 -0.25 17.21 13.21
C SER A 260 0.71 18.40 13.30
N GLU A 261 0.26 19.52 13.87
CA GLU A 261 1.08 20.71 14.05
C GLU A 261 2.14 20.50 15.13
N GLN A 262 1.75 19.90 16.26
CA GLN A 262 2.65 19.62 17.39
C GLN A 262 3.69 18.57 17.01
N ALA A 263 3.29 17.53 16.30
CA ALA A 263 4.15 16.46 15.83
C ALA A 263 5.07 16.88 14.66
N GLY A 264 4.90 18.07 14.09
CA GLY A 264 5.72 18.57 12.99
C GLY A 264 5.23 18.18 11.59
N ILE A 265 4.21 17.32 11.47
CA ILE A 265 3.68 16.81 10.19
C ILE A 265 3.13 17.97 9.35
N ALA A 266 2.29 18.83 9.93
CA ALA A 266 1.65 19.94 9.22
C ALA A 266 2.59 21.11 8.88
N ARG A 267 3.84 21.07 9.34
CA ARG A 267 4.87 22.10 9.07
C ARG A 267 5.63 21.85 7.78
N VAL A 268 5.52 20.66 7.24
CA VAL A 268 6.20 20.23 6.00
C VAL A 268 5.31 20.55 4.80
N ALA A 269 5.92 20.88 3.65
CA ALA A 269 5.18 21.02 2.40
C ALA A 269 4.56 19.64 2.04
N PRO A 270 3.23 19.53 1.91
CA PRO A 270 2.57 18.23 1.98
C PRO A 270 2.74 17.37 0.72
N GLY A 271 3.13 17.92 -0.43
CA GLY A 271 3.09 17.18 -1.69
C GLY A 271 1.66 16.71 -2.04
N TYR A 272 1.53 15.83 -3.04
CA TYR A 272 0.27 15.16 -3.36
C TYR A 272 0.32 13.74 -2.78
N GLY A 273 0.10 13.62 -1.47
CA GLY A 273 0.25 12.35 -0.76
C GLY A 273 -0.81 11.33 -1.14
N MET A 274 -0.35 10.12 -1.46
CA MET A 274 -1.19 8.95 -1.73
C MET A 274 -1.01 7.89 -0.63
N THR A 275 -0.43 6.74 -0.94
CA THR A 275 -0.29 5.63 0.02
C THR A 275 0.63 6.00 1.18
N VAL A 276 0.19 5.65 2.38
CA VAL A 276 0.94 5.78 3.63
C VAL A 276 1.39 4.40 4.10
N VAL A 277 2.65 4.27 4.50
CA VAL A 277 3.14 3.08 5.18
C VAL A 277 3.88 3.51 6.46
N ALA A 278 3.47 2.94 7.59
CA ALA A 278 4.17 3.12 8.86
C ALA A 278 4.98 1.85 9.16
N ALA A 279 6.30 1.98 9.33
CA ALA A 279 7.21 0.89 9.65
C ALA A 279 8.51 1.43 10.24
N ASP A 280 9.24 0.60 10.97
CA ASP A 280 10.57 0.92 11.52
C ASP A 280 11.64 0.74 10.43
N PHE A 281 11.96 1.82 9.72
CA PHE A 281 12.90 1.78 8.59
C PHE A 281 14.37 1.83 9.01
N ASP A 282 14.72 2.41 10.16
CA ASP A 282 16.11 2.51 10.62
C ASP A 282 16.47 1.49 11.73
N ASN A 283 15.53 0.59 12.06
CA ASN A 283 15.67 -0.49 13.04
C ASN A 283 15.89 -0.01 14.49
N ASP A 284 15.46 1.20 14.83
CA ASP A 284 15.62 1.75 16.18
C ASP A 284 14.49 1.35 17.15
N GLY A 285 13.38 0.80 16.61
CA GLY A 285 12.25 0.30 17.39
C GLY A 285 11.06 1.23 17.40
N TRP A 286 11.12 2.37 16.72
CA TRP A 286 10.05 3.34 16.60
C TRP A 286 9.54 3.37 15.16
N PRO A 287 8.23 3.43 14.94
CA PRO A 287 7.72 3.50 13.58
C PRO A 287 7.92 4.87 12.96
N ASP A 288 8.46 4.88 11.74
CA ASP A 288 8.49 6.01 10.83
C ASP A 288 7.26 6.01 9.92
N VAL A 289 7.02 7.09 9.17
CA VAL A 289 5.90 7.18 8.22
C VAL A 289 6.41 7.59 6.84
N TYR A 290 6.28 6.69 5.88
CA TYR A 290 6.56 6.94 4.46
C TYR A 290 5.27 7.27 3.70
N ILE A 291 5.31 8.30 2.86
CA ILE A 291 4.19 8.70 1.99
C ILE A 291 4.67 8.71 0.55
N ALA A 292 4.10 7.84 -0.28
CA ALA A 292 4.23 7.96 -1.72
C ALA A 292 3.46 9.19 -2.20
N CYS A 293 4.14 10.10 -2.92
CA CYS A 293 3.52 11.30 -3.44
C CYS A 293 3.42 11.26 -4.96
N ASP A 294 2.26 11.65 -5.49
CA ASP A 294 2.03 11.76 -6.93
C ASP A 294 2.66 13.06 -7.45
N SER A 295 3.59 12.93 -8.39
CA SER A 295 4.18 14.06 -9.14
C SER A 295 4.91 15.12 -8.29
N THR A 296 5.23 14.79 -7.05
CA THR A 296 6.08 15.55 -6.11
C THR A 296 7.04 14.61 -5.39
N PRO A 297 8.10 15.11 -4.72
CA PRO A 297 8.95 14.26 -3.90
C PRO A 297 8.14 13.48 -2.87
N SER A 298 8.43 12.18 -2.68
CA SER A 298 7.85 11.39 -1.58
C SER A 298 8.36 11.91 -0.24
N LEU A 299 7.63 11.65 0.84
CA LEU A 299 7.96 12.09 2.19
C LEU A 299 8.31 10.89 3.07
N LEU A 300 9.29 11.07 3.97
CA LEU A 300 9.60 10.13 5.04
C LEU A 300 9.74 10.91 6.36
N PHE A 301 8.77 10.73 7.22
CA PHE A 301 8.76 11.28 8.56
C PHE A 301 9.45 10.33 9.52
N ARG A 302 10.69 10.64 9.91
CA ARG A 302 11.45 9.88 10.91
C ARG A 302 10.99 10.25 12.30
N ASN A 303 10.70 9.23 13.11
CA ASN A 303 10.28 9.39 14.49
C ASN A 303 11.47 9.87 15.38
N LYS A 304 11.25 10.90 16.19
CA LYS A 304 12.27 11.45 17.08
C LYS A 304 12.18 10.97 18.52
N HIS A 305 11.31 10.02 18.81
CA HIS A 305 11.09 9.42 20.14
C HIS A 305 10.56 10.40 21.22
N ASP A 306 10.16 11.58 20.81
CA ASP A 306 9.64 12.64 21.69
C ASP A 306 8.21 13.07 21.35
N GLY A 307 7.53 12.26 20.50
CA GLY A 307 6.20 12.55 19.97
C GLY A 307 6.22 13.48 18.75
N THR A 308 7.41 13.77 18.20
CA THR A 308 7.57 14.59 16.99
C THR A 308 8.30 13.83 15.88
N PHE A 309 8.18 14.33 14.66
CA PHE A 309 8.81 13.76 13.47
C PHE A 309 9.69 14.80 12.76
N GLU A 310 10.67 14.30 12.01
CA GLU A 310 11.49 15.07 11.09
C GLU A 310 11.32 14.50 9.68
N GLU A 311 11.04 15.35 8.69
CA GLU A 311 10.98 14.95 7.29
C GLU A 311 12.40 14.80 6.73
N VAL A 312 12.76 13.60 6.29
CA VAL A 312 14.13 13.24 5.89
C VAL A 312 14.24 12.59 4.51
N ALA A 313 13.14 12.42 3.75
CA ALA A 313 13.13 11.63 2.52
C ALA A 313 14.20 12.07 1.50
N LEU A 314 14.39 13.37 1.32
CA LEU A 314 15.41 13.88 0.41
C LEU A 314 16.84 13.57 0.90
N LEU A 315 17.06 13.67 2.20
CA LEU A 315 18.38 13.43 2.80
C LEU A 315 18.75 11.96 2.82
N CYS A 316 17.77 11.08 3.05
CA CYS A 316 17.98 9.64 3.13
C CYS A 316 17.79 8.91 1.78
N GLY A 317 17.52 9.62 0.68
CA GLY A 317 17.46 9.06 -0.66
C GLY A 317 16.12 8.40 -1.04
N ALA A 318 15.04 8.58 -0.25
CA ALA A 318 13.71 7.97 -0.49
C ALA A 318 12.72 8.88 -1.22
N ALA A 319 13.11 10.13 -1.57
CA ALA A 319 12.21 11.14 -2.14
C ALA A 319 12.07 11.07 -3.66
N LEU A 320 13.16 10.82 -4.37
CA LEU A 320 13.33 10.99 -5.82
C LEU A 320 13.94 9.75 -6.46
N SER A 321 13.87 9.66 -7.78
CA SER A 321 14.60 8.64 -8.55
C SER A 321 16.12 8.88 -8.50
N GLN A 322 16.91 7.90 -8.95
CA GLN A 322 18.39 7.96 -8.99
C GLN A 322 18.92 9.19 -9.75
N ASP A 323 18.20 9.67 -10.75
CA ASP A 323 18.52 10.87 -11.54
C ASP A 323 17.94 12.16 -10.95
N GLY A 324 17.45 12.13 -9.71
CA GLY A 324 16.97 13.29 -8.97
C GLY A 324 15.64 13.87 -9.46
N MET A 325 14.81 13.05 -10.12
CA MET A 325 13.54 13.47 -10.69
C MET A 325 12.36 13.03 -9.84
N GLU A 326 11.34 13.88 -9.80
CA GLU A 326 10.04 13.57 -9.23
C GLU A 326 9.32 12.52 -10.09
N GLN A 327 8.54 11.64 -9.45
CA GLN A 327 7.75 10.62 -10.10
C GLN A 327 6.32 10.62 -9.54
N ALA A 328 5.37 10.07 -10.29
CA ALA A 328 3.99 9.91 -9.80
C ALA A 328 3.90 8.65 -8.94
N GLY A 329 4.23 8.78 -7.64
CA GLY A 329 4.21 7.66 -6.70
C GLY A 329 2.80 7.28 -6.27
N MET A 330 2.46 5.98 -6.34
CA MET A 330 1.12 5.46 -6.05
C MET A 330 1.14 4.33 -5.01
N GLY A 331 1.36 3.09 -5.42
CA GLY A 331 1.40 1.94 -4.52
C GLY A 331 2.77 1.74 -3.89
N VAL A 332 2.79 1.16 -2.69
CA VAL A 332 4.00 0.90 -1.90
C VAL A 332 3.98 -0.52 -1.35
N GLY A 333 4.94 -1.34 -1.77
CA GLY A 333 5.25 -2.63 -1.16
C GLY A 333 6.44 -2.50 -0.21
N ILE A 334 6.39 -3.16 0.93
CA ILE A 334 7.46 -3.19 1.94
C ILE A 334 7.87 -4.64 2.18
N GLY A 335 9.18 -4.92 2.24
CA GLY A 335 9.70 -6.24 2.54
C GLY A 335 11.22 -6.31 2.46
N ASP A 336 11.78 -7.43 2.87
CA ASP A 336 13.23 -7.71 2.88
C ASP A 336 13.61 -8.50 1.63
N VAL A 337 13.82 -7.81 0.48
CA VAL A 337 14.11 -8.46 -0.80
C VAL A 337 15.51 -9.07 -0.89
N THR A 338 16.42 -8.63 -0.03
CA THR A 338 17.81 -9.09 0.00
C THR A 338 18.09 -10.11 1.08
N LEU A 339 17.12 -10.41 1.95
CA LEU A 339 17.24 -11.31 3.10
C LEU A 339 18.34 -10.88 4.08
N ASN A 340 18.49 -9.56 4.26
CA ASN A 340 19.50 -8.96 5.13
C ASN A 340 18.91 -8.46 6.46
N GLY A 341 17.60 -8.62 6.68
CA GLY A 341 16.89 -8.22 7.89
C GLY A 341 16.41 -6.75 7.87
N ARG A 342 16.35 -6.10 6.69
CA ARG A 342 15.98 -4.70 6.52
C ARG A 342 14.73 -4.59 5.65
N LEU A 343 13.92 -3.55 5.87
CA LEU A 343 12.72 -3.31 5.06
C LEU A 343 13.07 -2.40 3.90
N ASP A 344 12.98 -2.95 2.70
CA ASP A 344 13.13 -2.25 1.43
C ASP A 344 11.77 -1.72 0.98
N ILE A 345 11.76 -0.74 0.06
CA ILE A 345 10.56 -0.10 -0.48
C ILE A 345 10.46 -0.34 -1.98
N PHE A 346 9.36 -0.92 -2.44
CA PHE A 346 9.00 -0.95 -3.85
C PHE A 346 7.81 -0.01 -4.08
N LYS A 347 7.94 0.93 -5.03
CA LYS A 347 6.94 1.97 -5.30
C LYS A 347 6.58 1.98 -6.79
N THR A 348 5.27 1.99 -7.09
CA THR A 348 4.75 2.05 -8.46
C THR A 348 4.60 3.49 -8.96
N HIS A 349 4.67 3.65 -10.28
CA HIS A 349 4.64 4.94 -10.96
C HIS A 349 3.78 4.95 -12.21
N PHE A 350 3.69 6.14 -12.83
CA PHE A 350 2.96 6.39 -14.05
C PHE A 350 3.64 5.75 -15.27
N ALA A 351 2.91 5.65 -16.41
CA ALA A 351 3.43 5.14 -17.67
C ALA A 351 4.63 5.94 -18.19
N ASP A 352 5.47 5.30 -18.99
CA ASP A 352 6.75 5.82 -19.51
C ASP A 352 7.75 6.16 -18.39
N ASP A 353 7.64 5.48 -17.26
CA ASP A 353 8.57 5.57 -16.15
C ASP A 353 8.83 4.19 -15.52
N THR A 354 9.89 4.06 -14.73
CA THR A 354 10.20 2.84 -13.99
C THR A 354 9.49 2.84 -12.65
N ASN A 355 8.95 1.68 -12.25
CA ASN A 355 8.65 1.44 -10.84
C ASN A 355 9.97 1.34 -10.07
N ILE A 356 10.03 1.93 -8.87
CA ILE A 356 11.30 2.10 -8.16
C ILE A 356 11.46 1.08 -7.03
N LEU A 357 12.67 0.54 -6.89
CA LEU A 357 13.09 -0.27 -5.75
C LEU A 357 14.17 0.47 -4.98
N TYR A 358 13.86 0.89 -3.76
CA TYR A 358 14.81 1.45 -2.81
C TYR A 358 15.30 0.35 -1.88
N LEU A 359 16.61 0.08 -1.88
CA LEU A 359 17.25 -0.81 -0.91
C LEU A 359 17.70 -0.01 0.32
N ASN A 360 17.37 -0.54 1.49
CA ASN A 360 17.64 0.07 2.79
C ASN A 360 19.02 -0.35 3.33
N ASP A 361 19.85 0.60 3.78
CA ASP A 361 21.15 0.34 4.40
C ASP A 361 21.07 -0.13 5.87
N GLY A 362 19.86 -0.10 6.46
CA GLY A 362 19.58 -0.45 7.86
C GLY A 362 19.76 0.70 8.86
N GLN A 363 19.99 1.90 8.37
CA GLN A 363 20.02 3.15 9.13
C GLN A 363 18.96 4.14 8.62
N GLY A 364 17.99 3.62 7.84
CA GLY A 364 16.93 4.41 7.22
C GLY A 364 17.41 5.27 6.05
N ASN A 365 18.55 4.93 5.41
CA ASN A 365 18.94 5.52 4.14
C ASN A 365 18.66 4.53 3.01
N PHE A 366 18.31 5.07 1.84
CA PHE A 366 17.83 4.29 0.70
C PHE A 366 18.62 4.58 -0.57
N GLU A 367 18.87 3.54 -1.33
CA GLU A 367 19.48 3.62 -2.65
C GLU A 367 18.52 3.07 -3.71
N ASP A 368 18.30 3.83 -4.79
CA ASP A 368 17.54 3.38 -5.94
C ASP A 368 18.30 2.30 -6.71
N HIS A 369 17.84 1.08 -6.59
CA HIS A 369 18.43 -0.12 -7.22
C HIS A 369 17.65 -0.63 -8.43
N THR A 370 16.69 0.13 -8.93
CA THR A 370 15.72 -0.27 -9.97
C THR A 370 16.37 -0.89 -11.20
N ILE A 371 17.31 -0.19 -11.82
CA ILE A 371 17.98 -0.67 -13.04
C ILE A 371 18.92 -1.82 -12.73
N GLN A 372 19.68 -1.71 -11.65
CA GLN A 372 20.63 -2.75 -11.21
C GLN A 372 19.90 -4.05 -10.85
N SER A 373 18.67 -3.96 -10.39
CA SER A 373 17.83 -5.11 -10.04
C SER A 373 17.12 -5.76 -11.23
N GLY A 374 17.18 -5.17 -12.44
CA GLY A 374 16.54 -5.70 -13.63
C GLY A 374 15.07 -5.25 -13.80
N LEU A 375 14.59 -4.28 -13.01
CA LEU A 375 13.19 -3.82 -13.02
C LEU A 375 12.89 -2.80 -14.14
N GLY A 376 13.91 -2.28 -14.82
CA GLY A 376 13.75 -1.30 -15.90
C GLY A 376 13.15 -1.85 -17.21
N VAL A 377 12.71 -3.10 -17.24
CA VAL A 377 12.19 -3.76 -18.44
C VAL A 377 10.72 -3.46 -18.72
N GLU A 378 9.96 -3.03 -17.70
CA GLU A 378 8.55 -2.65 -17.84
C GLU A 378 8.33 -1.20 -17.42
N THR A 379 8.02 -0.36 -18.39
CA THR A 379 7.79 1.08 -18.20
C THR A 379 6.49 1.57 -18.84
N ARG A 380 5.76 0.68 -19.54
CA ARG A 380 4.60 1.06 -20.37
C ARG A 380 3.33 1.28 -19.56
N PHE A 381 3.17 0.56 -18.45
CA PHE A 381 1.92 0.53 -17.72
C PHE A 381 1.94 1.49 -16.54
N VAL A 382 0.78 2.07 -16.26
CA VAL A 382 0.57 2.79 -15.00
C VAL A 382 0.43 1.76 -13.89
N GLY A 383 1.38 1.72 -12.96
CA GLY A 383 1.39 0.82 -11.81
C GLY A 383 0.60 1.39 -10.63
N TRP A 384 -0.14 0.54 -9.92
CA TRP A 384 -0.93 0.91 -8.76
C TRP A 384 -0.58 0.04 -7.55
N GLY A 385 -1.52 -0.75 -7.04
CA GLY A 385 -1.26 -1.62 -5.92
C GLY A 385 -0.06 -2.54 -6.13
N ALA A 386 0.77 -2.73 -5.11
CA ALA A 386 2.01 -3.48 -5.20
C ALA A 386 2.33 -4.20 -3.88
N GLY A 387 3.08 -5.31 -3.96
CA GLY A 387 3.59 -6.03 -2.81
C GLY A 387 4.98 -6.60 -3.03
N ILE A 388 5.69 -6.75 -1.92
CA ILE A 388 6.91 -7.56 -1.80
C ILE A 388 6.48 -8.81 -1.04
N VAL A 389 6.30 -9.93 -1.75
CA VAL A 389 5.66 -11.15 -1.21
C VAL A 389 6.31 -12.38 -1.82
N ASP A 390 6.59 -13.40 -1.01
CA ASP A 390 7.08 -14.69 -1.50
C ASP A 390 5.92 -15.50 -2.07
N LEU A 391 5.77 -15.48 -3.38
CA LEU A 391 4.61 -16.02 -4.08
C LEU A 391 4.71 -17.53 -4.35
N ASP A 392 5.93 -18.10 -4.39
CA ASP A 392 6.14 -19.52 -4.64
C ASP A 392 6.80 -20.26 -3.47
N ASN A 393 6.81 -19.62 -2.29
CA ASN A 393 7.33 -20.16 -1.04
C ASN A 393 8.81 -20.58 -1.10
N ASP A 394 9.60 -20.03 -2.06
CA ASP A 394 11.01 -20.38 -2.21
C ASP A 394 11.94 -19.68 -1.20
N GLY A 395 11.40 -18.75 -0.43
CA GLY A 395 12.10 -17.97 0.59
C GLY A 395 12.79 -16.72 0.03
N ASN A 396 12.45 -16.27 -1.19
CA ASN A 396 12.89 -14.99 -1.74
C ASN A 396 11.65 -14.16 -2.11
N PRO A 397 11.36 -13.06 -1.42
CA PRO A 397 10.17 -12.25 -1.73
C PRO A 397 10.21 -11.69 -3.15
N ASP A 398 9.14 -11.92 -3.90
CA ASP A 398 8.90 -11.44 -5.25
C ASP A 398 8.26 -10.06 -5.26
N LEU A 399 8.13 -9.45 -6.45
CA LEU A 399 7.36 -8.23 -6.63
C LEU A 399 6.11 -8.55 -7.46
N PHE A 400 4.98 -8.13 -6.96
CA PHE A 400 3.71 -8.16 -7.68
C PHE A 400 3.14 -6.75 -7.73
N PHE A 401 2.63 -6.31 -8.89
CA PHE A 401 1.84 -5.08 -8.95
C PHE A 401 0.74 -5.16 -10.00
N VAL A 402 -0.31 -4.43 -9.73
CA VAL A 402 -1.44 -4.29 -10.63
C VAL A 402 -1.31 -3.02 -11.46
N THR A 403 -1.90 -3.03 -12.64
CA THR A 403 -1.80 -1.94 -13.60
C THR A 403 -3.15 -1.55 -14.17
N GLY A 404 -3.23 -0.34 -14.71
CA GLY A 404 -4.42 0.20 -15.37
C GLY A 404 -4.24 1.66 -15.71
N ASN A 405 -4.53 2.07 -16.94
CA ASN A 405 -4.39 3.46 -17.35
C ASN A 405 -5.41 4.35 -16.61
N VAL A 406 -5.15 5.65 -16.58
CA VAL A 406 -6.04 6.66 -15.97
C VAL A 406 -7.04 7.23 -16.95
N TYR A 407 -6.74 7.21 -18.25
CA TYR A 407 -7.46 7.92 -19.29
C TYR A 407 -8.04 6.97 -20.35
N PRO A 408 -9.28 6.49 -20.21
CA PRO A 408 -9.89 5.58 -21.19
C PRO A 408 -10.02 6.23 -22.59
N GLU A 409 -10.22 7.55 -22.65
CA GLU A 409 -10.33 8.32 -23.90
C GLU A 409 -9.04 8.33 -24.74
N VAL A 410 -7.89 8.03 -24.13
CA VAL A 410 -6.60 8.01 -24.84
C VAL A 410 -6.46 6.78 -25.73
N GLU A 411 -6.96 5.62 -25.31
CA GLU A 411 -6.85 4.35 -26.04
C GLU A 411 -7.35 4.46 -27.49
N SER A 412 -8.48 5.15 -27.70
CA SER A 412 -9.07 5.30 -29.03
C SER A 412 -8.20 6.09 -30.00
N LYS A 413 -7.31 6.98 -29.52
CA LYS A 413 -6.42 7.83 -30.31
C LYS A 413 -4.99 7.30 -30.34
N VAL A 414 -4.57 6.65 -29.27
CA VAL A 414 -3.21 6.11 -29.09
C VAL A 414 -3.30 4.68 -28.55
N PRO A 415 -3.58 3.66 -29.40
CA PRO A 415 -3.80 2.26 -28.97
C PRO A 415 -2.62 1.61 -28.23
N ALA A 416 -1.42 2.21 -28.29
CA ALA A 416 -0.27 1.76 -27.51
C ALA A 416 -0.43 1.95 -25.99
N TYR A 417 -1.43 2.72 -25.55
CA TYR A 417 -1.75 2.99 -24.15
C TYR A 417 -3.20 2.56 -23.85
N PRO A 418 -3.47 1.24 -23.81
CA PRO A 418 -4.80 0.73 -23.51
C PRO A 418 -5.23 1.08 -22.09
N PHE A 419 -6.54 1.23 -21.85
CA PHE A 419 -7.08 1.52 -20.52
C PHE A 419 -6.93 0.34 -19.58
N LYS A 420 -7.19 -0.87 -20.10
CA LYS A 420 -7.04 -2.12 -19.35
C LYS A 420 -5.70 -2.77 -19.69
N THR A 421 -4.96 -3.16 -18.66
CA THR A 421 -3.61 -3.73 -18.79
C THR A 421 -3.44 -4.95 -17.89
N PRO A 422 -2.46 -5.85 -18.16
CA PRO A 422 -2.25 -7.07 -17.37
C PRO A 422 -1.59 -6.76 -16.03
N ARG A 423 -1.60 -7.71 -15.11
CA ARG A 423 -0.80 -7.68 -13.87
C ARG A 423 0.65 -8.02 -14.19
N VAL A 424 1.57 -7.60 -13.33
CA VAL A 424 3.01 -7.80 -13.51
C VAL A 424 3.61 -8.49 -12.31
N ILE A 425 4.42 -9.52 -12.55
CA ILE A 425 5.19 -10.22 -11.54
C ILE A 425 6.67 -10.17 -11.92
N PHE A 426 7.50 -9.84 -10.94
CA PHE A 426 8.94 -10.02 -11.01
C PHE A 426 9.38 -11.03 -9.96
N ARG A 427 9.89 -12.18 -10.40
CA ARG A 427 10.48 -13.16 -9.50
C ARG A 427 11.83 -12.70 -9.00
N ASN A 428 12.09 -12.90 -7.72
CA ASN A 428 13.37 -12.65 -7.08
C ASN A 428 14.31 -13.85 -7.28
N LEU A 429 15.44 -13.62 -7.95
CA LEU A 429 16.49 -14.61 -8.17
C LEU A 429 17.53 -14.66 -7.04
N GLY A 430 17.29 -13.89 -5.96
CA GLY A 430 18.22 -13.66 -4.86
C GLY A 430 19.08 -12.42 -5.06
N GLY A 431 19.49 -11.77 -3.94
CA GLY A 431 20.35 -10.59 -3.95
C GLY A 431 19.77 -9.38 -4.69
N ALA A 432 18.45 -9.17 -4.59
CA ALA A 432 17.69 -8.14 -5.29
C ALA A 432 17.89 -8.16 -6.82
N LYS A 433 17.98 -9.34 -7.43
CA LYS A 433 17.94 -9.54 -8.88
C LYS A 433 16.60 -10.12 -9.27
N PHE A 434 15.94 -9.49 -10.21
CA PHE A 434 14.58 -9.86 -10.60
C PHE A 434 14.47 -10.23 -12.07
N GLU A 435 13.54 -11.12 -12.35
CA GLU A 435 13.13 -11.55 -13.69
C GLU A 435 11.63 -11.36 -13.84
N GLU A 436 11.21 -10.63 -14.88
CA GLU A 436 9.79 -10.50 -15.20
C GLU A 436 9.22 -11.82 -15.71
N LEU A 437 8.11 -12.26 -15.12
CA LEU A 437 7.39 -13.46 -15.52
C LEU A 437 6.24 -13.10 -16.46
N LEU A 438 6.32 -13.57 -17.70
CA LEU A 438 5.28 -13.31 -18.71
C LEU A 438 4.12 -14.33 -18.66
N ASP A 439 4.30 -15.45 -17.97
CA ASP A 439 3.27 -16.47 -17.74
C ASP A 439 3.37 -17.00 -16.31
N ALA A 440 2.45 -16.57 -15.47
CA ALA A 440 2.23 -17.11 -14.12
C ALA A 440 0.75 -17.47 -13.91
N GLY A 441 0.06 -17.85 -14.99
CA GLY A 441 -1.34 -18.25 -14.99
C GLY A 441 -2.30 -17.22 -15.62
N PRO A 442 -3.52 -17.67 -15.96
CA PRO A 442 -4.49 -16.83 -16.67
C PRO A 442 -4.87 -15.56 -15.87
N GLY A 443 -4.94 -15.65 -14.54
CA GLY A 443 -5.24 -14.49 -13.69
C GLY A 443 -4.22 -13.36 -13.79
N ILE A 444 -3.00 -13.60 -14.32
CA ILE A 444 -2.00 -12.55 -14.51
C ILE A 444 -2.15 -11.87 -15.87
N SER A 445 -2.43 -12.64 -16.92
CA SER A 445 -2.53 -12.12 -18.30
C SER A 445 -3.87 -11.44 -18.61
N GLU A 446 -4.91 -11.65 -17.81
CA GLU A 446 -6.17 -10.91 -17.93
C GLU A 446 -5.99 -9.42 -17.74
N VAL A 447 -6.69 -8.62 -18.56
CA VAL A 447 -6.54 -7.17 -18.59
C VAL A 447 -7.69 -6.46 -17.89
N HIS A 448 -7.36 -5.55 -16.98
CA HIS A 448 -8.31 -4.74 -16.22
C HIS A 448 -7.75 -3.32 -16.00
N ALA A 449 -8.62 -2.38 -15.63
CA ALA A 449 -8.18 -1.10 -15.10
C ALA A 449 -8.07 -1.21 -13.58
N SER A 450 -7.01 -1.89 -13.11
CA SER A 450 -6.83 -2.20 -11.70
C SER A 450 -6.32 -1.01 -10.89
N ARG A 451 -6.55 -1.03 -9.56
CA ARG A 451 -6.10 0.00 -8.61
C ARG A 451 -5.50 -0.62 -7.35
N GLY A 452 -6.23 -0.69 -6.25
CA GLY A 452 -5.77 -1.35 -5.05
C GLY A 452 -5.64 -2.85 -5.23
N CYS A 453 -4.68 -3.46 -4.50
CA CYS A 453 -4.65 -4.89 -4.28
C CYS A 453 -4.21 -5.20 -2.85
N ALA A 454 -4.63 -6.34 -2.33
CA ALA A 454 -4.24 -6.87 -1.04
C ALA A 454 -3.78 -8.32 -1.20
N PHE A 455 -2.80 -8.71 -0.38
CA PHE A 455 -2.20 -10.03 -0.35
C PHE A 455 -2.65 -10.76 0.92
N GLY A 456 -3.05 -12.02 0.79
CA GLY A 456 -3.51 -12.83 1.92
C GLY A 456 -3.73 -14.27 1.49
N ASP A 457 -3.96 -15.15 2.45
CA ASP A 457 -4.24 -16.57 2.24
C ASP A 457 -5.67 -16.81 2.73
N PHE A 458 -6.61 -16.73 1.79
CA PHE A 458 -8.04 -16.77 2.14
C PHE A 458 -8.56 -18.18 2.40
N ASP A 459 -7.89 -19.22 1.89
CA ASP A 459 -8.29 -20.62 2.08
C ASP A 459 -7.37 -21.40 3.04
N ASN A 460 -6.42 -20.69 3.66
CA ASN A 460 -5.49 -21.19 4.68
C ASN A 460 -4.65 -22.39 4.21
N ASP A 461 -4.33 -22.47 2.92
CA ASP A 461 -3.50 -23.53 2.34
C ASP A 461 -1.99 -23.21 2.37
N GLY A 462 -1.63 -21.97 2.71
CA GLY A 462 -0.25 -21.50 2.83
C GLY A 462 0.31 -20.84 1.57
N ASP A 463 -0.51 -20.67 0.55
CA ASP A 463 -0.17 -19.92 -0.65
C ASP A 463 -0.69 -18.49 -0.50
N VAL A 464 0.00 -17.52 -1.08
CA VAL A 464 -0.46 -16.13 -1.00
C VAL A 464 -1.33 -15.78 -2.20
N ASP A 465 -2.58 -15.47 -1.92
CA ASP A 465 -3.59 -15.03 -2.89
C ASP A 465 -3.60 -13.51 -3.05
N VAL A 466 -4.30 -13.03 -4.08
CA VAL A 466 -4.37 -11.60 -4.36
C VAL A 466 -5.81 -11.15 -4.61
N LEU A 467 -6.29 -10.20 -3.79
CA LEU A 467 -7.53 -9.48 -4.02
C LEU A 467 -7.22 -8.17 -4.75
N ILE A 468 -7.95 -7.85 -5.83
CA ILE A 468 -7.67 -6.69 -6.69
C ILE A 468 -8.94 -5.90 -6.96
N VAL A 469 -8.86 -4.59 -6.81
CA VAL A 469 -9.93 -3.66 -7.21
C VAL A 469 -9.80 -3.31 -8.69
N ASN A 470 -10.87 -3.48 -9.45
CA ASN A 470 -10.97 -3.12 -10.86
C ASN A 470 -12.03 -2.03 -11.05
N LEU A 471 -11.70 -0.95 -11.78
CA LEU A 471 -12.63 0.17 -11.97
C LEU A 471 -13.81 -0.23 -12.88
N ASN A 472 -15.03 0.01 -12.40
CA ASN A 472 -16.30 -0.28 -13.07
C ASN A 472 -16.49 -1.78 -13.45
N GLU A 473 -15.78 -2.66 -12.75
CA GLU A 473 -15.85 -4.12 -12.89
C GLU A 473 -15.91 -4.76 -11.48
N PRO A 474 -16.34 -6.03 -11.35
CA PRO A 474 -16.13 -6.78 -10.11
C PRO A 474 -14.64 -6.80 -9.72
N PRO A 475 -14.31 -6.94 -8.44
CA PRO A 475 -12.93 -7.17 -8.04
C PRO A 475 -12.41 -8.47 -8.67
N SER A 476 -11.09 -8.67 -8.72
CA SER A 476 -10.51 -9.99 -9.00
C SER A 476 -10.02 -10.62 -7.70
N LEU A 477 -10.38 -11.89 -7.46
CA LEU A 477 -9.77 -12.72 -6.44
C LEU A 477 -8.93 -13.78 -7.14
N LEU A 478 -7.63 -13.61 -7.11
CA LEU A 478 -6.67 -14.53 -7.71
C LEU A 478 -6.24 -15.55 -6.67
N ARG A 479 -6.69 -16.80 -6.85
CA ARG A 479 -6.17 -17.90 -6.06
C ARG A 479 -4.82 -18.32 -6.63
N ASN A 480 -3.84 -18.49 -5.75
CA ASN A 480 -2.54 -19.05 -6.09
C ASN A 480 -2.60 -20.58 -5.97
N ASP A 481 -2.47 -21.26 -7.09
CA ASP A 481 -2.43 -22.73 -7.16
C ASP A 481 -0.95 -23.18 -7.20
N LEU A 482 -0.23 -23.12 -6.09
CA LEU A 482 1.20 -23.47 -5.99
C LEU A 482 1.42 -24.97 -6.27
N LYS A 483 2.41 -25.26 -7.11
CA LYS A 483 2.80 -26.63 -7.44
C LYS A 483 4.22 -26.91 -6.97
N GLY A 484 4.35 -27.48 -5.81
CA GLY A 484 5.67 -27.77 -5.28
C GLY A 484 5.64 -28.35 -3.88
N ASN A 485 6.82 -28.49 -3.28
CA ASN A 485 6.99 -28.97 -1.92
C ASN A 485 7.71 -27.92 -1.06
N ASN A 486 7.67 -26.65 -1.46
CA ASN A 486 8.21 -25.58 -0.63
C ASN A 486 7.37 -25.44 0.63
N HIS A 487 8.05 -25.30 1.76
CA HIS A 487 7.43 -25.11 3.05
C HIS A 487 7.13 -23.64 3.32
N TRP A 488 6.20 -23.38 4.21
CA TRP A 488 5.79 -22.05 4.62
C TRP A 488 5.54 -21.96 6.13
N LEU A 489 5.47 -20.74 6.64
CA LEU A 489 5.05 -20.46 8.02
C LEU A 489 4.29 -19.14 8.06
N LYS A 490 3.09 -19.17 8.64
CA LYS A 490 2.28 -17.97 8.83
C LYS A 490 2.14 -17.66 10.32
N LEU A 491 2.25 -16.38 10.70
CA LEU A 491 2.25 -15.95 12.09
C LEU A 491 1.12 -14.94 12.35
N LYS A 492 0.19 -15.27 13.25
CA LYS A 492 -0.74 -14.30 13.86
C LYS A 492 -0.13 -13.82 15.17
N LEU A 493 0.28 -12.55 15.23
CA LEU A 493 0.81 -11.94 16.44
C LEU A 493 -0.32 -11.28 17.23
N VAL A 494 -0.29 -11.39 18.57
CA VAL A 494 -1.30 -10.81 19.46
C VAL A 494 -0.60 -10.07 20.58
N GLY A 495 -0.75 -8.76 20.64
CA GLY A 495 -0.20 -7.90 21.68
C GLY A 495 -0.88 -8.13 23.04
N SER A 496 -0.13 -7.89 24.09
CA SER A 496 -0.60 -7.92 25.49
C SER A 496 -0.24 -6.65 26.24
N ARG A 497 0.89 -6.05 25.89
CA ARG A 497 1.40 -4.75 26.36
C ARG A 497 1.50 -3.77 25.20
N SER A 498 1.72 -4.28 24.01
CA SER A 498 1.58 -3.60 22.74
C SER A 498 0.10 -3.52 22.36
N ASN A 499 -0.22 -2.72 21.34
CA ASN A 499 -1.55 -2.75 20.72
C ASN A 499 -1.94 -4.20 20.36
N ARG A 500 -3.23 -4.50 20.44
CA ARG A 500 -3.74 -5.86 20.34
C ARG A 500 -3.46 -6.54 19.00
N THR A 501 -3.54 -5.79 17.91
CA THR A 501 -3.24 -6.25 16.55
C THR A 501 -1.73 -6.46 16.33
N ALA A 502 -0.88 -6.02 17.27
CA ALA A 502 0.58 -6.07 17.19
C ALA A 502 1.18 -5.30 16.01
N ILE A 503 0.49 -4.27 15.50
CA ILE A 503 1.03 -3.38 14.45
C ILE A 503 2.33 -2.75 14.95
N GLY A 504 3.40 -2.83 14.12
CA GLY A 504 4.76 -2.45 14.47
C GLY A 504 5.60 -3.59 15.08
N ALA A 505 5.02 -4.78 15.31
CA ALA A 505 5.80 -5.94 15.74
C ALA A 505 6.64 -6.45 14.58
N ARG A 506 7.96 -6.59 14.83
CA ARG A 506 8.92 -7.06 13.84
C ARG A 506 9.36 -8.49 14.13
N VAL A 507 9.29 -9.35 13.13
CA VAL A 507 9.73 -10.74 13.19
C VAL A 507 10.91 -10.93 12.27
N THR A 508 11.99 -11.51 12.80
CA THR A 508 13.08 -12.08 12.02
C THR A 508 12.94 -13.59 12.02
N CYS A 509 12.67 -14.16 10.86
CA CYS A 509 12.56 -15.60 10.65
C CYS A 509 13.88 -16.13 10.06
N SER A 510 14.49 -17.11 10.74
CA SER A 510 15.75 -17.75 10.31
C SER A 510 15.50 -19.22 9.96
N TYR A 511 15.81 -19.62 8.73
CA TYR A 511 15.59 -20.96 8.21
C TYR A 511 16.67 -21.35 7.20
N GLY A 512 17.15 -22.58 7.25
CA GLY A 512 18.27 -23.03 6.44
C GLY A 512 19.49 -22.10 6.59
N LYS A 513 19.83 -21.37 5.52
CA LYS A 513 20.88 -20.33 5.51
C LYS A 513 20.31 -18.92 5.29
N LYS A 514 18.98 -18.80 5.23
CA LYS A 514 18.27 -17.55 4.98
C LYS A 514 17.83 -16.92 6.29
N ARG A 515 17.68 -15.60 6.26
CA ARG A 515 17.13 -14.80 7.35
C ARG A 515 16.31 -13.67 6.74
N GLN A 516 15.03 -13.62 7.05
CA GLN A 516 14.11 -12.64 6.52
C GLN A 516 13.44 -11.86 7.65
N ALA A 517 13.28 -10.54 7.48
CA ALA A 517 12.51 -9.71 8.38
C ALA A 517 11.17 -9.33 7.75
N GLN A 518 10.12 -9.35 8.57
CA GLN A 518 8.82 -8.76 8.26
C GLN A 518 8.29 -8.00 9.46
N GLU A 519 7.37 -7.07 9.23
CA GLU A 519 6.72 -6.26 10.26
C GLU A 519 5.21 -6.27 10.05
N VAL A 520 4.42 -6.28 11.12
CA VAL A 520 2.96 -6.16 11.03
C VAL A 520 2.63 -4.72 10.65
N ILE A 521 2.08 -4.53 9.44
CA ILE A 521 1.80 -3.24 8.82
C ILE A 521 0.29 -3.09 8.62
N ALA A 522 -0.27 -1.94 8.99
CA ALA A 522 -1.71 -1.69 8.92
C ALA A 522 -2.21 -1.28 7.52
N GLN A 523 -1.35 -0.70 6.71
CA GLN A 523 -1.64 -0.36 5.31
C GLN A 523 -0.38 -0.47 4.45
N SER A 524 -0.54 -0.97 3.23
CA SER A 524 0.49 -1.01 2.19
C SER A 524 -0.16 -1.06 0.80
N SER A 525 0.58 -1.47 -0.23
CA SER A 525 0.07 -1.59 -1.59
C SER A 525 -0.45 -0.24 -2.11
N PHE A 526 -1.68 -0.16 -2.60
CA PHE A 526 -2.34 1.10 -2.93
C PHE A 526 -3.67 1.17 -2.18
N TYR A 527 -3.70 2.00 -1.12
CA TYR A 527 -4.90 2.24 -0.32
C TYR A 527 -5.48 0.98 0.36
N SER A 528 -4.68 -0.09 0.48
CA SER A 528 -5.17 -1.42 0.83
C SER A 528 -4.52 -1.94 2.11
N CYS A 529 -5.16 -2.93 2.73
CA CYS A 529 -4.63 -3.64 3.88
C CYS A 529 -4.48 -5.13 3.54
N ASN A 530 -3.27 -5.65 3.67
CA ASN A 530 -3.00 -7.08 3.50
C ASN A 530 -3.51 -7.88 4.72
N ASP A 531 -3.57 -9.21 4.57
CA ASP A 531 -3.64 -10.12 5.71
C ASP A 531 -2.50 -9.79 6.69
N GLN A 532 -2.83 -9.46 7.93
CA GLN A 532 -1.85 -9.04 8.93
C GLN A 532 -1.07 -10.22 9.53
N ARG A 533 -1.43 -11.45 9.18
CA ARG A 533 -0.63 -12.62 9.49
C ARG A 533 0.62 -12.60 8.61
N LEU A 534 1.80 -12.51 9.23
CA LEU A 534 3.08 -12.49 8.51
C LEU A 534 3.32 -13.83 7.83
N HIS A 535 3.65 -13.82 6.55
CA HIS A 535 3.88 -15.01 5.74
C HIS A 535 5.36 -15.15 5.37
N PHE A 536 5.96 -16.30 5.67
CA PHE A 536 7.33 -16.65 5.33
C PHE A 536 7.35 -17.93 4.49
N GLY A 537 7.78 -17.83 3.22
CA GLY A 537 8.20 -19.00 2.47
C GLY A 537 9.53 -19.52 3.01
N LEU A 538 9.64 -20.82 3.21
CA LEU A 538 10.79 -21.45 3.85
C LEU A 538 11.62 -22.30 2.87
N GLY A 539 11.20 -22.42 1.60
CA GLY A 539 11.81 -23.32 0.63
C GLY A 539 11.79 -24.76 1.15
N ASN A 540 12.94 -25.39 1.20
CA ASN A 540 13.08 -26.79 1.68
C ASN A 540 13.24 -26.91 3.21
N ALA A 541 13.12 -25.84 3.98
CA ALA A 541 13.35 -25.88 5.43
C ALA A 541 12.09 -26.27 6.19
N ALA A 542 12.07 -27.43 6.83
CA ALA A 542 10.95 -27.94 7.62
C ALA A 542 10.77 -27.27 9.00
N THR A 543 11.70 -26.41 9.40
CA THR A 543 11.66 -25.66 10.67
C THR A 543 12.29 -24.29 10.52
N ALA A 544 11.86 -23.34 11.35
CA ALA A 544 12.41 -22.00 11.44
C ALA A 544 12.63 -21.59 12.91
N ASN A 545 13.49 -20.59 13.12
CA ASN A 545 13.65 -19.89 14.40
C ASN A 545 13.09 -18.47 14.23
N LEU A 546 12.39 -17.98 15.24
CA LEU A 546 11.75 -16.68 15.25
C LEU A 546 12.37 -15.80 16.33
N ASP A 547 12.77 -14.59 15.97
CA ASP A 547 13.10 -13.51 16.88
C ASP A 547 12.08 -12.39 16.69
N ILE A 548 11.31 -12.10 17.71
CA ILE A 548 10.20 -11.14 17.68
C ILE A 548 10.56 -9.95 18.57
N ARG A 549 10.49 -8.74 18.00
CA ARG A 549 10.51 -7.49 18.73
C ARG A 549 9.10 -6.91 18.71
N TRP A 550 8.49 -6.86 19.90
CA TRP A 550 7.17 -6.28 20.08
C TRP A 550 7.25 -4.74 20.20
N PRO A 551 6.22 -3.97 19.83
CA PRO A 551 6.18 -2.51 19.99
C PRO A 551 6.47 -2.05 21.43
N SER A 552 6.07 -2.82 22.43
CA SER A 552 6.38 -2.56 23.85
C SER A 552 7.89 -2.62 24.20
N GLY A 553 8.76 -2.95 23.23
CA GLY A 553 10.17 -3.24 23.44
C GLY A 553 10.47 -4.64 23.99
N THR A 554 9.44 -5.46 24.26
CA THR A 554 9.62 -6.87 24.64
C THR A 554 10.27 -7.65 23.51
N LYS A 555 11.24 -8.53 23.82
CA LYS A 555 11.86 -9.46 22.86
C LYS A 555 11.48 -10.88 23.21
N GLN A 556 11.17 -11.67 22.21
CA GLN A 556 10.77 -13.09 22.35
C GLN A 556 11.43 -13.90 21.25
N SER A 557 12.07 -15.01 21.63
CA SER A 557 12.64 -15.97 20.67
C SER A 557 11.92 -17.30 20.79
N ILE A 558 11.64 -17.93 19.65
CA ILE A 558 11.00 -19.25 19.56
C ILE A 558 11.84 -20.09 18.60
N ALA A 559 12.42 -21.18 19.11
CA ALA A 559 13.27 -22.04 18.32
C ALA A 559 12.51 -23.26 17.77
N ASN A 560 12.98 -23.78 16.63
CA ASN A 560 12.50 -25.01 16.01
C ASN A 560 10.97 -25.03 15.75
N VAL A 561 10.41 -23.91 15.31
CA VAL A 561 9.01 -23.83 14.87
C VAL A 561 8.84 -24.68 13.61
N LYS A 562 7.90 -25.59 13.60
CA LYS A 562 7.60 -26.44 12.44
C LYS A 562 7.03 -25.59 11.31
N ALA A 563 7.37 -25.95 10.08
CA ALA A 563 6.74 -25.41 8.88
C ALA A 563 5.28 -25.88 8.70
N ASP A 564 4.62 -25.37 7.68
CA ASP A 564 3.29 -25.73 7.18
C ASP A 564 2.19 -25.57 8.24
N GLN A 565 2.20 -24.39 8.89
CA GLN A 565 1.18 -24.05 9.89
C GLN A 565 0.94 -22.55 10.02
N ILE A 566 -0.24 -22.21 10.51
CA ILE A 566 -0.56 -20.89 11.04
C ILE A 566 -0.34 -20.91 12.56
N LEU A 567 0.66 -20.18 13.04
CA LEU A 567 1.02 -20.13 14.45
C LEU A 567 0.57 -18.81 15.08
N THR A 568 -0.29 -18.87 16.10
CA THR A 568 -0.59 -17.70 16.92
C THR A 568 0.47 -17.52 18.01
N VAL A 569 1.14 -16.37 17.99
CA VAL A 569 2.13 -16.00 19.02
C VAL A 569 1.60 -14.82 19.82
N ARG A 570 1.55 -14.99 21.15
CA ARG A 570 1.13 -13.94 22.07
C ARG A 570 2.35 -13.28 22.72
N GLU A 571 2.29 -11.97 22.86
CA GLU A 571 3.31 -11.22 23.57
C GLU A 571 3.39 -11.66 25.04
N PRO A 572 4.59 -11.89 25.61
CA PRO A 572 4.75 -12.25 27.02
C PRO A 572 4.26 -11.14 27.97
N THR A 573 3.45 -11.50 28.96
CA THR A 573 2.89 -10.55 29.95
C THR A 573 3.90 -10.11 31.01
N ALA A 574 4.94 -10.91 31.29
CA ALA A 574 6.02 -10.57 32.20
C ALA A 574 7.28 -10.15 31.46
N ARG A 575 8.01 -9.13 31.98
CA ARG A 575 9.38 -8.90 31.49
C ARG A 575 10.19 -10.15 31.76
N SER A 576 10.66 -10.88 30.75
CA SER A 576 11.70 -11.86 30.94
C SER A 576 12.89 -11.16 31.62
N LYS A 577 13.30 -11.59 32.81
CA LYS A 577 14.56 -11.12 33.40
C LYS A 577 15.65 -11.47 32.36
N PRO A 578 16.54 -10.53 32.01
CA PRO A 578 17.69 -10.90 31.22
C PRO A 578 18.50 -11.94 31.99
N GLU A 579 18.75 -13.11 31.38
CA GLU A 579 19.73 -14.08 31.87
C GLU A 579 21.15 -13.55 31.73
#